data_cf131751848c32fe01615acf0fa8442c
#
_entry.id   cf131751848c32fe01615acf0fa8442c
#
_cell.length_a   1.000
_cell.length_b   1.000
_cell.length_c   1.000
_cell.angle_alpha   90.00
_cell.angle_beta   90.00
_cell.angle_gamma   90.00
#
_symmetry.space_group_name_H-M   'P 1'
#
loop_
_entity.id
_entity.type
_entity.pdbx_description
1 polymer ?
#
loop_
_entity_poly.entity_id
_entity_poly.type
_entity_poly.pdbx_seq_one_letter_code
_entity_poly.pdbx_strand_id
1 'polypeptide(L)'
;MKPKGVLLTVILVLVAVSLSCNLLRTGPEQPPAPPPLEITQPPEEPPDQVTQAPEQPTSAPTEAPAQTEAPPPTEKPAEPAFKPGPCEQEVCIVSFQFPLERPIAPPGRVTVDPSYRFESSDHGKRDPHHGVEFLNSQGTPVLAAADGEVVVAGDDLKTTYGLFPNMYGNLVVLQHNIPDFDVPVFTLYGHLFTINVKVGDQVKAGDQIGVVGRTGSATGSHLHFEVRYGENAYAASRNPELWLQPLTDENGQLGGALAGRILDAQDKPIVIDNIVLEQLAGAGSPPKGTYYLNTYSENRMAGLEPWGESFAIGDLPPGEYQISFFRNGMQQITVQIEPGKLTLVTMKPEN
;
A
#
# COMPACT_ATOMS: atom_id res chain seq x y z
N MET A 1 -46.49 37.50 39.84
CA MET A 1 -47.26 37.37 38.59
C MET A 1 -46.30 36.89 37.50
N LYS A 2 -46.44 35.63 37.09
CA LYS A 2 -45.61 35.03 36.01
C LYS A 2 -46.40 35.09 34.70
N PRO A 3 -45.82 35.49 33.56
CA PRO A 3 -46.56 35.44 32.28
C PRO A 3 -46.50 34.00 31.74
N LYS A 4 -47.64 33.33 31.72
CA LYS A 4 -47.87 32.11 30.92
C LYS A 4 -48.41 32.57 29.57
N GLY A 5 -47.59 32.66 28.55
CA GLY A 5 -48.11 33.09 27.27
C GLY A 5 -47.22 32.94 26.05
N VAL A 6 -45.96 32.48 26.18
CA VAL A 6 -45.03 32.44 25.06
C VAL A 6 -44.79 31.04 24.50
N LEU A 7 -45.26 29.98 25.17
CA LEU A 7 -44.97 28.58 24.76
C LEU A 7 -45.95 28.00 23.74
N LEU A 8 -47.07 28.64 23.50
CA LEU A 8 -48.09 28.09 22.60
C LEU A 8 -47.95 28.54 21.10
N THR A 9 -47.20 29.62 20.87
CA THR A 9 -47.05 30.17 19.48
C THR A 9 -45.91 29.49 18.73
N VAL A 10 -44.94 28.92 19.39
CA VAL A 10 -43.78 28.23 18.74
C VAL A 10 -44.12 26.83 18.21
N ILE A 11 -45.10 26.15 18.85
CA ILE A 11 -45.52 24.79 18.42
C ILE A 11 -46.38 24.83 17.19
N LEU A 12 -47.15 25.92 16.92
CA LEU A 12 -48.02 26.03 15.74
C LEU A 12 -47.27 26.36 14.45
N VAL A 13 -46.08 26.96 14.50
CA VAL A 13 -45.24 27.27 13.33
C VAL A 13 -44.46 26.03 12.82
N LEU A 14 -44.14 25.10 13.72
CA LEU A 14 -43.40 23.86 13.33
C LEU A 14 -44.31 22.78 12.71
N VAL A 15 -45.62 22.82 12.91
CA VAL A 15 -46.54 21.87 12.27
C VAL A 15 -46.97 22.32 10.88
N ALA A 16 -46.87 23.63 10.52
CA ALA A 16 -47.23 24.13 9.23
C ALA A 16 -46.15 23.94 8.13
N VAL A 17 -44.90 23.66 8.53
CA VAL A 17 -43.77 23.45 7.58
C VAL A 17 -43.63 21.98 7.14
N SER A 18 -44.26 21.03 7.85
CA SER A 18 -44.18 19.61 7.53
C SER A 18 -45.24 19.08 6.53
N LEU A 19 -46.17 19.90 6.07
CA LEU A 19 -47.22 19.46 5.13
C LEU A 19 -47.07 19.98 3.68
N SER A 20 -46.00 20.68 3.32
CA SER A 20 -45.86 21.30 1.96
C SER A 20 -44.87 20.63 1.03
N CYS A 21 -44.30 19.47 1.32
CA CYS A 21 -43.28 18.84 0.47
C CYS A 21 -43.66 17.47 -0.13
N ASN A 22 -44.94 17.22 -0.39
CA ASN A 22 -45.33 15.94 -0.98
C ASN A 22 -46.26 16.04 -2.20
N LEU A 23 -46.08 17.07 -3.03
CA LEU A 23 -46.69 17.09 -4.38
C LEU A 23 -45.67 17.59 -5.40
N LEU A 24 -45.43 16.76 -6.43
CA LEU A 24 -44.58 16.95 -7.63
C LEU A 24 -43.18 16.29 -7.56
N ARG A 25 -43.17 14.96 -7.71
CA ARG A 25 -42.08 14.22 -8.34
C ARG A 25 -42.65 13.21 -9.33
N THR A 26 -43.01 13.68 -10.51
CA THR A 26 -43.00 12.84 -11.71
C THR A 26 -41.59 12.90 -12.28
N GLY A 27 -40.78 11.89 -11.95
CA GLY A 27 -39.50 11.65 -12.60
C GLY A 27 -39.70 11.11 -14.01
N PRO A 28 -38.77 11.33 -14.92
CA PRO A 28 -38.88 10.77 -16.27
C PRO A 28 -38.88 9.23 -16.21
N GLU A 29 -39.80 8.65 -16.98
CA GLU A 29 -39.98 7.22 -17.16
C GLU A 29 -38.68 6.59 -17.71
N GLN A 30 -38.17 5.58 -17.04
CA GLN A 30 -36.95 4.87 -17.43
C GLN A 30 -37.27 4.05 -18.69
N PRO A 31 -36.45 4.14 -19.76
CA PRO A 31 -36.68 3.34 -20.95
C PRO A 31 -36.58 1.83 -20.64
N PRO A 32 -37.34 0.99 -21.33
CA PRO A 32 -37.34 -0.44 -21.11
C PRO A 32 -35.95 -1.05 -21.40
N ALA A 33 -35.56 -2.03 -20.57
CA ALA A 33 -34.32 -2.77 -20.75
C ALA A 33 -34.26 -3.47 -22.11
N PRO A 34 -33.11 -3.50 -22.78
CA PRO A 34 -32.93 -4.23 -24.02
C PRO A 34 -33.12 -5.75 -23.79
N PRO A 35 -33.61 -6.51 -24.79
CA PRO A 35 -33.78 -7.95 -24.67
C PRO A 35 -32.43 -8.65 -24.52
N PRO A 36 -32.38 -9.84 -23.87
CA PRO A 36 -31.17 -10.61 -23.71
C PRO A 36 -30.57 -10.99 -25.07
N LEU A 37 -29.25 -10.82 -25.20
CA LEU A 37 -28.49 -11.29 -26.35
C LEU A 37 -28.52 -12.82 -26.37
N GLU A 38 -28.99 -13.38 -27.47
CA GLU A 38 -28.97 -14.81 -27.74
C GLU A 38 -27.53 -15.26 -27.97
N ILE A 39 -27.01 -16.12 -27.08
CA ILE A 39 -25.63 -16.68 -27.18
C ILE A 39 -25.68 -17.77 -28.24
N THR A 40 -25.22 -17.48 -29.44
CA THR A 40 -24.94 -18.48 -30.45
C THR A 40 -23.69 -19.24 -30.11
N GLN A 41 -23.78 -20.57 -29.96
CA GLN A 41 -22.66 -21.46 -29.73
C GLN A 41 -21.70 -21.43 -30.93
N PRO A 42 -20.36 -21.51 -30.68
CA PRO A 42 -19.39 -21.69 -31.75
C PRO A 42 -19.55 -23.05 -32.45
N PRO A 43 -19.23 -23.16 -33.74
CA PRO A 43 -19.27 -24.44 -34.47
C PRO A 43 -18.22 -25.44 -33.93
N GLU A 44 -18.59 -26.73 -33.85
CA GLU A 44 -17.71 -27.83 -33.50
C GLU A 44 -16.58 -27.98 -34.54
N GLU A 45 -15.34 -28.10 -34.07
CA GLU A 45 -14.16 -28.45 -34.89
C GLU A 45 -14.21 -29.94 -35.31
N PRO A 46 -13.79 -30.26 -36.54
CA PRO A 46 -13.68 -31.66 -36.99
C PRO A 46 -12.46 -32.38 -36.37
N PRO A 47 -12.49 -33.72 -36.23
CA PRO A 47 -11.49 -34.49 -35.50
C PRO A 47 -10.11 -34.50 -36.20
N ASP A 48 -9.07 -34.37 -35.41
CA ASP A 48 -7.65 -34.39 -35.77
C ASP A 48 -7.25 -35.68 -36.47
N GLN A 49 -6.63 -35.53 -37.62
CA GLN A 49 -5.86 -36.60 -38.27
C GLN A 49 -4.46 -36.69 -37.65
N VAL A 50 -4.17 -37.84 -37.09
CA VAL A 50 -2.83 -38.22 -36.59
C VAL A 50 -1.87 -38.35 -37.76
N THR A 51 -0.93 -37.41 -37.91
CA THR A 51 0.20 -37.53 -38.84
C THR A 51 1.44 -37.96 -38.08
N GLN A 52 1.98 -39.13 -38.48
CA GLN A 52 3.23 -39.72 -37.95
C GLN A 52 4.43 -38.82 -38.24
N ALA A 53 5.28 -38.65 -37.23
CA ALA A 53 6.59 -37.97 -37.37
C ALA A 53 7.62 -38.83 -38.13
N PRO A 54 8.50 -38.24 -38.93
CA PRO A 54 9.60 -38.96 -39.55
C PRO A 54 10.77 -39.17 -38.58
N GLU A 55 11.38 -40.35 -38.69
CA GLU A 55 12.58 -40.79 -37.95
C GLU A 55 13.80 -39.88 -38.23
N GLN A 56 14.53 -39.57 -37.19
CA GLN A 56 15.73 -38.77 -37.18
C GLN A 56 16.98 -39.66 -37.39
N PRO A 57 17.92 -39.35 -38.28
CA PRO A 57 19.15 -40.14 -38.47
C PRO A 57 20.14 -39.89 -37.31
N THR A 58 20.71 -40.95 -36.83
CA THR A 58 21.76 -41.02 -35.81
C THR A 58 23.06 -40.45 -36.34
N SER A 59 23.63 -39.39 -35.77
CA SER A 59 24.95 -38.89 -36.03
C SER A 59 25.94 -39.27 -34.91
N ALA A 60 27.15 -39.63 -35.31
CA ALA A 60 28.28 -40.11 -34.50
C ALA A 60 28.84 -39.04 -33.54
N PRO A 61 29.59 -39.43 -32.51
CA PRO A 61 30.09 -38.50 -31.47
C PRO A 61 31.26 -37.67 -31.98
N THR A 62 31.15 -36.33 -31.88
CA THR A 62 32.24 -35.39 -32.13
C THR A 62 32.93 -35.08 -30.80
N GLU A 63 34.26 -35.18 -30.79
CA GLU A 63 35.14 -34.85 -29.67
C GLU A 63 34.89 -33.44 -29.13
N ALA A 64 34.86 -33.31 -27.79
CA ALA A 64 34.69 -32.06 -27.07
C ALA A 64 35.96 -31.19 -27.17
N PRO A 65 35.85 -29.88 -27.44
CA PRO A 65 36.99 -28.97 -27.29
C PRO A 65 37.30 -28.70 -25.81
N ALA A 66 38.61 -28.55 -25.51
CA ALA A 66 39.18 -28.28 -24.20
C ALA A 66 38.51 -27.07 -23.52
N GLN A 67 38.10 -27.26 -22.25
CA GLN A 67 37.56 -26.20 -21.41
C GLN A 67 38.67 -25.17 -21.11
N THR A 68 38.48 -23.94 -21.59
CA THR A 68 39.23 -22.77 -21.15
C THR A 68 38.66 -22.37 -19.78
N GLU A 69 39.50 -22.38 -18.73
CA GLU A 69 39.12 -21.91 -17.39
C GLU A 69 38.55 -20.48 -17.49
N ALA A 70 37.34 -20.32 -17.00
CA ALA A 70 36.71 -19.00 -16.84
C ALA A 70 37.48 -18.18 -15.77
N PRO A 71 37.66 -16.86 -15.95
CA PRO A 71 38.24 -16.01 -14.92
C PRO A 71 37.41 -16.08 -13.63
N PRO A 72 38.05 -15.94 -12.45
CA PRO A 72 37.31 -15.96 -11.19
C PRO A 72 36.23 -14.90 -11.18
N PRO A 73 35.04 -15.19 -10.57
CA PRO A 73 33.95 -14.23 -10.54
C PRO A 73 34.42 -12.98 -9.82
N THR A 74 34.29 -11.84 -10.48
CA THR A 74 34.46 -10.53 -9.87
C THR A 74 33.42 -10.41 -8.77
N GLU A 75 33.81 -10.30 -7.52
CA GLU A 75 32.90 -10.04 -6.40
C GLU A 75 32.04 -8.82 -6.73
N LYS A 76 30.74 -9.05 -6.93
CA LYS A 76 29.77 -7.98 -7.08
C LYS A 76 29.78 -7.18 -5.75
N PRO A 77 29.87 -5.84 -5.79
CA PRO A 77 29.76 -5.07 -4.55
C PRO A 77 28.54 -5.53 -3.77
N ALA A 78 28.71 -5.73 -2.46
CA ALA A 78 27.63 -6.14 -1.58
C ALA A 78 26.46 -5.16 -1.76
N GLU A 79 25.29 -5.67 -2.16
CA GLU A 79 24.09 -4.87 -2.27
C GLU A 79 23.70 -4.38 -0.86
N PRO A 80 23.20 -3.15 -0.71
CA PRO A 80 22.82 -2.63 0.60
C PRO A 80 21.73 -3.52 1.21
N ALA A 81 21.95 -3.96 2.46
CA ALA A 81 21.02 -4.80 3.19
C ALA A 81 19.71 -4.04 3.46
N PHE A 82 18.57 -4.73 3.42
CA PHE A 82 17.27 -4.17 3.82
C PHE A 82 17.21 -3.81 5.32
N LYS A 83 18.01 -4.46 6.16
CA LYS A 83 18.06 -4.16 7.59
C LYS A 83 18.85 -2.88 7.80
N PRO A 84 18.22 -1.79 8.30
CA PRO A 84 18.98 -0.60 8.63
C PRO A 84 20.06 -0.96 9.64
N GLY A 85 21.26 -0.44 9.43
CA GLY A 85 22.33 -0.55 10.42
C GLY A 85 21.93 0.07 11.77
N PRO A 86 22.65 -0.21 12.86
CA PRO A 86 22.34 0.36 14.16
C PRO A 86 22.36 1.90 14.08
N CYS A 87 21.29 2.54 14.57
CA CYS A 87 21.21 3.98 14.75
C CYS A 87 21.24 4.29 16.25
N GLU A 88 22.40 4.67 16.76
CA GLU A 88 22.60 5.02 18.16
C GLU A 88 22.39 6.53 18.42
N GLN A 89 22.33 7.31 17.34
CA GLN A 89 22.08 8.76 17.38
C GLN A 89 20.58 9.06 17.32
N GLU A 90 20.21 10.29 17.64
CA GLU A 90 18.84 10.78 17.52
C GLU A 90 18.36 10.75 16.07
N VAL A 91 19.25 11.03 15.10
CA VAL A 91 19.00 10.98 13.66
C VAL A 91 20.12 10.25 12.95
N CYS A 92 19.76 9.30 12.07
CA CYS A 92 20.69 8.61 11.18
C CYS A 92 20.15 8.60 9.77
N ILE A 93 21.02 8.77 8.77
CA ILE A 93 20.67 8.56 7.36
C ILE A 93 21.42 7.29 6.91
N VAL A 94 20.67 6.30 6.47
CA VAL A 94 21.21 4.99 6.13
C VAL A 94 20.92 4.64 4.67
N SER A 95 21.83 3.90 4.04
CA SER A 95 21.53 3.23 2.79
C SER A 95 20.46 2.18 3.04
N PHE A 96 19.44 2.16 2.21
CA PHE A 96 18.29 1.30 2.38
C PHE A 96 17.83 0.75 1.04
N GLN A 97 17.49 -0.53 1.00
CA GLN A 97 16.94 -1.16 -0.19
C GLN A 97 15.44 -1.23 -0.07
N PHE A 98 14.73 -0.65 -1.02
CA PHE A 98 13.28 -0.74 -1.16
C PHE A 98 12.98 -1.87 -2.14
N PRO A 99 12.59 -3.08 -1.66
CA PRO A 99 12.60 -4.28 -2.50
C PRO A 99 11.40 -4.43 -3.44
N LEU A 100 10.37 -3.58 -3.29
CA LEU A 100 9.13 -3.71 -4.05
C LEU A 100 8.98 -2.59 -5.08
N GLU A 101 8.64 -2.96 -6.31
CA GLU A 101 8.20 -2.04 -7.34
C GLU A 101 6.77 -1.54 -7.06
N ARG A 102 6.34 -0.49 -7.78
CA ARG A 102 4.99 0.03 -7.67
C ARG A 102 3.98 -0.94 -8.28
N PRO A 103 2.88 -1.26 -7.55
CA PRO A 103 1.85 -2.15 -8.06
C PRO A 103 0.95 -1.52 -9.12
N ILE A 104 1.13 -0.22 -9.41
CA ILE A 104 0.49 0.53 -10.48
C ILE A 104 1.57 1.22 -11.30
N ALA A 105 1.47 1.14 -12.64
CA ALA A 105 2.36 1.88 -13.56
C ALA A 105 1.63 3.06 -14.23
N PRO A 106 2.36 4.08 -14.71
CA PRO A 106 1.79 5.10 -15.57
C PRO A 106 1.05 4.50 -16.79
N PRO A 107 -0.10 5.09 -17.23
CA PRO A 107 -0.66 6.36 -16.79
C PRO A 107 -1.51 6.30 -15.51
N GLY A 108 -1.56 5.17 -14.81
CA GLY A 108 -2.22 5.06 -13.52
C GLY A 108 -1.53 5.92 -12.45
N ARG A 109 -2.26 6.21 -11.37
CA ARG A 109 -1.75 6.96 -10.24
C ARG A 109 -0.88 6.06 -9.38
N VAL A 110 0.43 6.31 -9.38
CA VAL A 110 1.46 5.52 -8.70
C VAL A 110 1.71 5.96 -7.24
N THR A 111 1.11 7.08 -6.82
CA THR A 111 1.29 7.64 -5.47
C THR A 111 0.31 7.01 -4.47
N VAL A 112 0.80 6.76 -3.25
CA VAL A 112 -0.03 6.39 -2.10
C VAL A 112 -1.01 7.53 -1.78
N ASP A 113 -2.25 7.18 -1.40
CA ASP A 113 -3.24 8.16 -0.94
C ASP A 113 -2.82 8.74 0.43
N PRO A 114 -2.53 10.05 0.51
CA PRO A 114 -2.09 10.66 1.76
C PRO A 114 -3.20 10.77 2.82
N SER A 115 -4.46 10.60 2.44
CA SER A 115 -5.60 10.74 3.37
C SER A 115 -5.89 9.48 4.17
N TYR A 116 -5.36 8.32 3.76
CA TYR A 116 -5.60 7.04 4.42
C TYR A 116 -4.34 6.16 4.40
N ARG A 117 -3.32 6.58 5.16
CA ARG A 117 -2.04 5.89 5.26
C ARG A 117 -2.11 4.68 6.19
N PHE A 118 -1.04 3.89 6.21
CA PHE A 118 -0.87 2.77 7.14
C PHE A 118 -1.07 3.23 8.59
N GLU A 119 -1.78 2.43 9.38
CA GLU A 119 -2.18 2.69 10.79
C GLU A 119 -3.09 3.92 10.99
N SER A 120 -3.58 4.55 9.92
CA SER A 120 -4.62 5.58 10.04
C SER A 120 -5.93 4.97 10.54
N SER A 121 -6.55 5.58 11.54
CA SER A 121 -7.83 5.15 12.13
C SER A 121 -8.96 6.17 11.94
N ASP A 122 -8.77 7.21 11.14
CA ASP A 122 -9.71 8.34 11.03
C ASP A 122 -10.15 8.85 12.43
N HIS A 123 -9.17 9.17 13.25
CA HIS A 123 -9.36 9.59 14.65
C HIS A 123 -10.12 8.57 15.51
N GLY A 124 -9.82 7.29 15.35
CA GLY A 124 -10.41 6.19 16.09
C GLY A 124 -11.83 5.79 15.67
N LYS A 125 -12.32 6.29 14.52
CA LYS A 125 -13.63 5.91 13.96
C LYS A 125 -13.61 4.59 13.19
N ARG A 126 -12.41 4.12 12.81
CA ARG A 126 -12.16 2.88 12.09
C ARG A 126 -11.07 2.08 12.77
N ASP A 127 -11.02 0.79 12.49
CA ASP A 127 -9.83 0.00 12.80
C ASP A 127 -8.61 0.56 12.06
N PRO A 128 -7.40 0.47 12.66
CA PRO A 128 -6.18 0.90 12.00
C PRO A 128 -6.00 0.28 10.62
N HIS A 129 -5.59 1.07 9.65
CA HIS A 129 -5.41 0.67 8.27
C HIS A 129 -4.15 -0.20 8.11
N HIS A 130 -4.27 -1.42 7.60
CA HIS A 130 -3.15 -2.37 7.49
C HIS A 130 -2.41 -2.32 6.17
N GLY A 131 -2.71 -1.34 5.32
CA GLY A 131 -2.10 -1.18 4.01
C GLY A 131 -1.97 0.28 3.59
N VAL A 132 -1.88 0.47 2.30
CA VAL A 132 -1.95 1.78 1.63
C VAL A 132 -2.87 1.69 0.42
N GLU A 133 -3.40 2.84 -0.01
CA GLU A 133 -4.33 2.92 -1.12
C GLU A 133 -3.68 3.57 -2.35
N PHE A 134 -3.96 3.00 -3.52
CA PHE A 134 -3.66 3.61 -4.82
C PHE A 134 -4.97 3.94 -5.53
N LEU A 135 -5.40 5.20 -5.44
CA LEU A 135 -6.67 5.66 -6.03
C LEU A 135 -6.60 5.65 -7.55
N ASN A 136 -7.27 4.68 -8.15
CA ASN A 136 -7.30 4.48 -9.60
C ASN A 136 -8.71 4.09 -10.06
N SER A 137 -9.02 4.35 -11.32
CA SER A 137 -10.29 3.93 -11.93
C SER A 137 -10.35 2.41 -12.05
N GLN A 138 -11.56 1.85 -11.97
CA GLN A 138 -11.80 0.44 -12.26
C GLN A 138 -11.24 0.07 -13.64
N GLY A 139 -10.53 -1.05 -13.72
CA GLY A 139 -9.89 -1.51 -14.95
C GLY A 139 -8.42 -1.11 -15.10
N THR A 140 -7.87 -0.24 -14.23
CA THR A 140 -6.44 0.05 -14.22
C THR A 140 -5.65 -1.23 -13.93
N PRO A 141 -4.60 -1.58 -14.70
CA PRO A 141 -3.77 -2.75 -14.45
C PRO A 141 -3.14 -2.73 -13.06
N VAL A 142 -3.18 -3.89 -12.37
CA VAL A 142 -2.47 -4.14 -11.11
C VAL A 142 -1.32 -5.10 -11.39
N LEU A 143 -0.13 -4.73 -10.95
CA LEU A 143 1.13 -5.39 -11.26
C LEU A 143 1.72 -6.06 -10.01
N ALA A 144 2.42 -7.18 -10.20
CA ALA A 144 3.22 -7.80 -9.16
C ALA A 144 4.36 -6.86 -8.73
N ALA A 145 4.46 -6.58 -7.42
CA ALA A 145 5.46 -5.66 -6.89
C ALA A 145 6.87 -6.27 -6.80
N ALA A 146 7.00 -7.59 -6.89
CA ALA A 146 8.28 -8.32 -6.95
C ALA A 146 8.04 -9.70 -7.57
N ASP A 147 9.13 -10.39 -7.88
CA ASP A 147 9.11 -11.81 -8.27
C ASP A 147 8.50 -12.65 -7.14
N GLY A 148 7.63 -13.61 -7.45
CA GLY A 148 7.00 -14.43 -6.42
C GLY A 148 6.06 -15.50 -6.93
N GLU A 149 5.46 -16.21 -5.98
CA GLU A 149 4.44 -17.22 -6.22
C GLU A 149 3.07 -16.73 -5.75
N VAL A 150 2.04 -16.98 -6.55
CA VAL A 150 0.65 -16.71 -6.18
C VAL A 150 0.19 -17.72 -5.14
N VAL A 151 -0.01 -17.30 -3.91
CA VAL A 151 -0.48 -18.17 -2.81
C VAL A 151 -1.96 -18.02 -2.52
N VAL A 152 -2.58 -16.91 -2.96
CA VAL A 152 -4.04 -16.68 -2.93
C VAL A 152 -4.45 -16.01 -4.24
N ALA A 153 -5.54 -16.47 -4.84
CA ALA A 153 -6.22 -15.84 -5.98
C ALA A 153 -7.70 -16.18 -5.91
N GLY A 154 -8.55 -15.22 -5.55
CA GLY A 154 -9.98 -15.45 -5.36
C GLY A 154 -10.65 -14.38 -4.51
N ASP A 155 -11.75 -14.75 -3.83
CA ASP A 155 -12.45 -13.90 -2.88
C ASP A 155 -12.16 -14.31 -1.42
N ASP A 156 -12.47 -13.40 -0.48
CA ASP A 156 -12.35 -13.63 0.96
C ASP A 156 -13.71 -13.91 1.65
N LEU A 157 -14.69 -14.45 0.91
CA LEU A 157 -16.00 -14.77 1.44
C LEU A 157 -15.99 -15.95 2.44
N LYS A 158 -15.11 -16.94 2.22
CA LYS A 158 -15.02 -18.17 3.03
C LYS A 158 -13.79 -18.22 3.91
N THR A 159 -12.67 -17.72 3.42
CA THR A 159 -11.41 -17.64 4.13
C THR A 159 -11.13 -16.18 4.46
N THR A 160 -11.06 -15.86 5.76
CA THR A 160 -10.83 -14.48 6.22
C THR A 160 -9.34 -14.15 6.18
N TYR A 161 -8.95 -13.18 5.41
CA TYR A 161 -7.59 -12.64 5.32
C TYR A 161 -7.41 -11.32 6.09
N GLY A 162 -8.52 -10.65 6.46
CA GLY A 162 -8.60 -9.42 7.23
C GLY A 162 -9.34 -9.62 8.55
N LEU A 163 -10.07 -8.59 9.02
CA LEU A 163 -10.84 -8.64 10.25
C LEU A 163 -12.15 -9.43 10.11
N PHE A 164 -12.74 -9.45 8.92
CA PHE A 164 -14.03 -10.10 8.66
C PHE A 164 -14.10 -10.60 7.21
N PRO A 165 -15.00 -11.55 6.91
CA PRO A 165 -15.19 -12.05 5.54
C PRO A 165 -15.62 -10.93 4.58
N ASN A 166 -15.18 -11.03 3.34
CA ASN A 166 -15.45 -10.04 2.28
C ASN A 166 -14.93 -8.63 2.60
N MET A 167 -13.85 -8.53 3.37
CA MET A 167 -13.16 -7.27 3.63
C MET A 167 -12.45 -6.78 2.37
N TYR A 168 -11.63 -7.65 1.75
CA TYR A 168 -10.87 -7.34 0.52
C TYR A 168 -11.65 -7.61 -0.76
N GLY A 169 -12.71 -8.41 -0.71
CA GLY A 169 -13.41 -8.87 -1.91
C GLY A 169 -12.52 -9.80 -2.75
N ASN A 170 -12.38 -9.51 -4.05
CA ASN A 170 -11.41 -10.22 -4.88
C ASN A 170 -9.99 -9.76 -4.52
N LEU A 171 -9.12 -10.74 -4.26
CA LEU A 171 -7.73 -10.46 -3.87
C LEU A 171 -6.74 -11.43 -4.49
N VAL A 172 -5.51 -10.97 -4.62
CA VAL A 172 -4.33 -11.79 -4.89
C VAL A 172 -3.37 -11.62 -3.72
N VAL A 173 -2.71 -12.70 -3.31
CA VAL A 173 -1.54 -12.63 -2.40
C VAL A 173 -0.38 -13.32 -3.09
N LEU A 174 0.74 -12.63 -3.15
CA LEU A 174 2.01 -13.16 -3.62
C LEU A 174 2.92 -13.43 -2.44
N GLN A 175 3.63 -14.56 -2.47
CA GLN A 175 4.75 -14.86 -1.58
C GLN A 175 6.06 -14.58 -2.30
N HIS A 176 6.93 -13.81 -1.67
CA HIS A 176 8.23 -13.40 -2.19
C HIS A 176 9.35 -14.00 -1.34
N ASN A 177 10.42 -14.44 -2.01
CA ASN A 177 11.69 -14.77 -1.37
C ASN A 177 12.68 -13.63 -1.67
N ILE A 178 12.65 -12.58 -0.85
CA ILE A 178 13.50 -11.40 -1.03
C ILE A 178 14.85 -11.70 -0.37
N PRO A 179 15.98 -11.49 -1.07
CA PRO A 179 17.30 -11.62 -0.47
C PRO A 179 17.43 -10.80 0.82
N ASP A 180 18.24 -11.28 1.76
CA ASP A 180 18.46 -10.68 3.09
C ASP A 180 17.30 -10.80 4.11
N PHE A 181 16.18 -11.44 3.74
CA PHE A 181 15.14 -11.81 4.69
C PHE A 181 15.19 -13.30 4.98
N ASP A 182 15.22 -13.66 6.27
CA ASP A 182 15.22 -15.06 6.74
C ASP A 182 13.81 -15.69 6.70
N VAL A 183 12.79 -14.89 6.40
CA VAL A 183 11.37 -15.28 6.38
C VAL A 183 10.70 -14.75 5.12
N PRO A 184 9.62 -15.40 4.65
CA PRO A 184 8.90 -14.94 3.47
C PRO A 184 8.26 -13.57 3.70
N VAL A 185 8.16 -12.80 2.61
CA VAL A 185 7.39 -11.56 2.54
C VAL A 185 6.19 -11.80 1.66
N PHE A 186 5.04 -11.28 2.07
CA PHE A 186 3.82 -11.39 1.27
C PHE A 186 3.34 -10.00 0.88
N THR A 187 2.83 -9.88 -0.35
CA THR A 187 2.08 -8.70 -0.78
C THR A 187 0.63 -9.09 -1.05
N LEU A 188 -0.32 -8.30 -0.55
CA LEU A 188 -1.75 -8.48 -0.78
C LEU A 188 -2.28 -7.34 -1.64
N TYR A 189 -3.07 -7.70 -2.64
CA TYR A 189 -3.72 -6.81 -3.60
C TYR A 189 -5.23 -7.00 -3.50
N GLY A 190 -5.91 -6.05 -2.86
CA GLY A 190 -7.35 -6.14 -2.56
C GLY A 190 -8.23 -5.33 -3.50
N HIS A 191 -9.55 -5.53 -3.39
CA HIS A 191 -10.63 -4.84 -4.10
C HIS A 191 -10.63 -5.01 -5.62
N LEU A 192 -9.99 -6.08 -6.13
CA LEU A 192 -9.81 -6.30 -7.57
C LEU A 192 -11.16 -6.49 -8.29
N PHE A 193 -11.24 -5.98 -9.53
CA PHE A 193 -12.38 -6.24 -10.41
C PHE A 193 -12.22 -7.60 -11.09
N THR A 194 -11.03 -7.89 -11.63
CA THR A 194 -10.67 -9.21 -12.18
C THR A 194 -9.32 -9.65 -11.65
N ILE A 195 -9.12 -10.97 -11.56
CA ILE A 195 -7.87 -11.64 -11.23
C ILE A 195 -7.38 -12.33 -12.51
N ASN A 196 -6.12 -12.13 -12.87
CA ASN A 196 -5.52 -12.64 -14.10
C ASN A 196 -4.56 -13.83 -13.87
N VAL A 197 -4.42 -14.26 -12.62
CA VAL A 197 -3.51 -15.33 -12.20
C VAL A 197 -4.25 -16.36 -11.35
N LYS A 198 -3.65 -17.53 -11.12
CA LYS A 198 -4.17 -18.58 -10.24
C LYS A 198 -3.12 -19.00 -9.23
N VAL A 199 -3.55 -19.64 -8.15
CA VAL A 199 -2.66 -20.20 -7.11
C VAL A 199 -1.65 -21.15 -7.75
N GLY A 200 -0.37 -21.00 -7.39
CA GLY A 200 0.78 -21.74 -7.89
C GLY A 200 1.47 -21.10 -9.09
N ASP A 201 0.90 -20.05 -9.70
CA ASP A 201 1.59 -19.33 -10.77
C ASP A 201 2.84 -18.61 -10.22
N GLN A 202 3.93 -18.64 -11.01
CA GLN A 202 5.13 -17.85 -10.75
C GLN A 202 5.03 -16.57 -11.56
N VAL A 203 5.20 -15.43 -10.90
CA VAL A 203 5.13 -14.10 -11.53
C VAL A 203 6.45 -13.36 -11.37
N LYS A 204 6.73 -12.44 -12.28
CA LYS A 204 7.84 -11.49 -12.23
C LYS A 204 7.33 -10.12 -11.78
N ALA A 205 8.21 -9.31 -11.19
CA ALA A 205 7.95 -7.90 -10.97
C ALA A 205 7.45 -7.25 -12.28
N GLY A 206 6.35 -6.49 -12.18
CA GLY A 206 5.70 -5.85 -13.33
C GLY A 206 4.70 -6.72 -14.12
N ASP A 207 4.58 -8.01 -13.84
CA ASP A 207 3.54 -8.85 -14.47
C ASP A 207 2.15 -8.42 -14.01
N GLN A 208 1.20 -8.35 -14.95
CA GLN A 208 -0.18 -7.99 -14.62
C GLN A 208 -0.90 -9.15 -13.94
N ILE A 209 -1.26 -8.98 -12.68
CA ILE A 209 -1.94 -9.99 -11.85
C ILE A 209 -3.45 -9.78 -11.70
N GLY A 210 -3.94 -8.60 -12.10
CA GLY A 210 -5.36 -8.25 -12.04
C GLY A 210 -5.61 -6.84 -12.52
N VAL A 211 -6.79 -6.31 -12.23
CA VAL A 211 -7.14 -4.90 -12.46
C VAL A 211 -7.89 -4.33 -11.27
N VAL A 212 -7.70 -3.04 -11.04
CA VAL A 212 -8.38 -2.25 -10.00
C VAL A 212 -9.88 -2.42 -10.09
N GLY A 213 -10.52 -2.59 -8.95
CA GLY A 213 -11.97 -2.66 -8.81
C GLY A 213 -12.47 -1.89 -7.59
N ARG A 214 -13.56 -2.42 -7.00
CA ARG A 214 -14.16 -1.97 -5.74
C ARG A 214 -14.96 -3.08 -5.08
N THR A 215 -14.47 -4.32 -5.15
CA THR A 215 -15.10 -5.46 -4.49
C THR A 215 -14.85 -5.43 -2.99
N GLY A 216 -15.61 -6.17 -2.21
CA GLY A 216 -15.48 -6.18 -0.75
C GLY A 216 -15.96 -4.87 -0.10
N SER A 217 -15.24 -4.40 0.91
CA SER A 217 -15.62 -3.23 1.72
C SER A 217 -15.20 -1.89 1.13
N ALA A 218 -14.80 -1.84 -0.13
CA ALA A 218 -14.36 -0.62 -0.79
C ALA A 218 -15.48 0.41 -1.00
N THR A 219 -15.27 1.67 -0.61
CA THR A 219 -16.21 2.77 -0.82
C THR A 219 -16.13 3.38 -2.24
N GLY A 220 -15.00 3.19 -2.93
CA GLY A 220 -14.70 3.67 -4.28
C GLY A 220 -13.71 2.78 -4.98
N SER A 221 -13.38 3.06 -6.24
CA SER A 221 -12.39 2.30 -6.99
C SER A 221 -10.97 2.65 -6.54
N HIS A 222 -10.23 1.66 -6.08
CA HIS A 222 -8.81 1.77 -5.70
C HIS A 222 -8.17 0.38 -5.62
N LEU A 223 -6.86 0.33 -5.57
CA LEU A 223 -6.10 -0.83 -5.14
C LEU A 223 -5.75 -0.65 -3.67
N HIS A 224 -6.17 -1.58 -2.82
CA HIS A 224 -5.65 -1.75 -1.47
C HIS A 224 -4.40 -2.64 -1.53
N PHE A 225 -3.28 -2.17 -0.97
CA PHE A 225 -1.99 -2.86 -1.02
C PHE A 225 -1.40 -3.03 0.37
N GLU A 226 -1.06 -4.29 0.72
CA GLU A 226 -0.39 -4.61 1.99
C GLU A 226 0.95 -5.29 1.77
N VAL A 227 1.85 -5.12 2.73
CA VAL A 227 3.04 -5.95 2.94
C VAL A 227 2.87 -6.71 4.24
N ARG A 228 3.09 -8.03 4.23
CA ARG A 228 3.04 -8.90 5.40
C ARG A 228 4.37 -9.63 5.56
N TYR A 229 4.87 -9.73 6.78
CA TYR A 229 6.20 -10.23 7.07
C TYR A 229 6.16 -11.52 7.91
N GLY A 230 6.80 -12.58 7.41
CA GLY A 230 6.90 -13.86 8.08
C GLY A 230 5.71 -14.79 7.80
N GLU A 231 4.50 -14.28 7.84
CA GLU A 231 3.27 -15.04 7.61
C GLU A 231 2.21 -14.21 6.87
N ASN A 232 1.35 -14.89 6.11
CA ASN A 232 0.22 -14.25 5.45
C ASN A 232 -0.94 -14.06 6.44
N ALA A 233 -0.73 -13.29 7.49
CA ALA A 233 -1.72 -12.97 8.51
C ALA A 233 -1.94 -11.44 8.61
N TYR A 234 -3.17 -11.04 8.96
CA TYR A 234 -3.53 -9.63 9.10
C TYR A 234 -2.66 -8.90 10.13
N ALA A 235 -2.32 -9.56 11.24
CA ALA A 235 -1.45 -9.00 12.28
C ALA A 235 0.03 -8.88 11.87
N ALA A 236 0.43 -9.54 10.78
CA ALA A 236 1.81 -9.50 10.26
C ALA A 236 2.08 -8.34 9.31
N SER A 237 1.12 -7.41 9.14
CA SER A 237 1.28 -6.27 8.22
C SER A 237 2.41 -5.32 8.66
N ARG A 238 3.05 -4.72 7.65
CA ARG A 238 4.13 -3.73 7.78
C ARG A 238 3.78 -2.52 6.94
N ASN A 239 4.31 -1.34 7.28
CA ASN A 239 4.05 -0.13 6.50
C ASN A 239 4.61 -0.27 5.07
N PRO A 240 3.76 -0.36 4.02
CA PRO A 240 4.23 -0.56 2.65
C PRO A 240 5.14 0.57 2.12
N GLU A 241 5.05 1.78 2.68
CA GLU A 241 5.84 2.93 2.24
C GLU A 241 7.35 2.76 2.51
N LEU A 242 7.73 1.83 3.40
CA LEU A 242 9.13 1.44 3.64
C LEU A 242 9.61 0.30 2.73
N TRP A 243 8.73 -0.31 1.96
CA TRP A 243 9.04 -1.43 1.07
C TRP A 243 9.05 -1.03 -0.40
N LEU A 244 8.20 -0.06 -0.76
CA LEU A 244 8.03 0.42 -2.12
C LEU A 244 9.18 1.34 -2.54
N GLN A 245 9.77 1.10 -3.72
CA GLN A 245 10.79 1.96 -4.30
C GLN A 245 10.31 3.41 -4.34
N PRO A 246 11.11 4.38 -3.85
CA PRO A 246 10.75 5.78 -3.90
C PRO A 246 10.49 6.27 -5.32
N LEU A 247 9.52 7.16 -5.47
CA LEU A 247 9.23 7.78 -6.76
C LEU A 247 10.30 8.80 -7.15
N THR A 248 10.46 8.96 -8.45
CA THR A 248 11.26 10.05 -9.02
C THR A 248 10.32 11.20 -9.38
N ASP A 249 10.66 12.42 -8.96
CA ASP A 249 9.88 13.62 -9.27
C ASP A 249 10.01 14.05 -10.75
N GLU A 250 9.29 15.10 -11.14
CA GLU A 250 9.29 15.65 -12.49
C GLU A 250 10.67 16.18 -12.95
N ASN A 251 11.57 16.45 -12.00
CA ASN A 251 12.94 16.93 -12.26
C ASN A 251 13.96 15.76 -12.33
N GLY A 252 13.49 14.52 -12.21
CA GLY A 252 14.32 13.32 -12.20
C GLY A 252 15.01 13.07 -10.85
N GLN A 253 14.57 13.73 -9.77
CA GLN A 253 15.12 13.57 -8.43
C GLN A 253 14.38 12.45 -7.69
N LEU A 254 15.12 11.43 -7.26
CA LEU A 254 14.58 10.30 -6.49
C LEU A 254 14.16 10.78 -5.09
N GLY A 255 13.00 10.37 -4.63
CA GLY A 255 12.54 10.58 -3.26
C GLY A 255 13.36 9.79 -2.24
N GLY A 256 13.13 10.08 -0.97
CA GLY A 256 13.65 9.31 0.17
C GLY A 256 12.51 8.90 1.10
N ALA A 257 12.86 8.22 2.19
CA ALA A 257 11.90 7.82 3.21
C ALA A 257 12.33 8.26 4.61
N LEU A 258 11.35 8.39 5.50
CA LEU A 258 11.53 8.67 6.91
C LEU A 258 10.85 7.56 7.72
N ALA A 259 11.56 6.99 8.69
CA ALA A 259 10.98 6.16 9.74
C ALA A 259 11.34 6.75 11.11
N GLY A 260 10.37 6.82 11.99
CA GLY A 260 10.55 7.43 13.29
C GLY A 260 10.00 6.58 14.42
N ARG A 261 10.54 6.78 15.61
CA ARG A 261 9.98 6.25 16.85
C ARG A 261 9.92 7.35 17.91
N ILE A 262 8.79 7.40 18.59
CA ILE A 262 8.57 8.32 19.70
C ILE A 262 8.44 7.45 20.96
N LEU A 263 9.36 7.63 21.90
CA LEU A 263 9.54 6.75 23.06
C LEU A 263 9.41 7.54 24.36
N ASP A 264 8.88 6.89 25.41
CA ASP A 264 8.95 7.43 26.77
C ASP A 264 10.34 7.23 27.40
N ALA A 265 10.48 7.67 28.66
CA ALA A 265 11.72 7.53 29.40
C ALA A 265 12.12 6.06 29.71
N GLN A 266 11.21 5.10 29.49
CA GLN A 266 11.41 3.67 29.66
C GLN A 266 11.57 2.95 28.31
N ASP A 267 11.84 3.69 27.23
CA ASP A 267 11.96 3.20 25.85
C ASP A 267 10.71 2.50 25.30
N LYS A 268 9.53 2.82 25.85
CA LYS A 268 8.26 2.32 25.31
C LYS A 268 7.69 3.30 24.30
N PRO A 269 7.10 2.81 23.23
CA PRO A 269 6.43 3.65 22.24
C PRO A 269 5.31 4.48 22.84
N ILE A 270 5.18 5.70 22.35
CA ILE A 270 4.13 6.64 22.71
C ILE A 270 3.20 6.81 21.51
N VAL A 271 1.89 6.76 21.74
CA VAL A 271 0.89 7.07 20.73
C VAL A 271 0.76 8.58 20.56
N ILE A 272 0.95 9.08 19.34
CA ILE A 272 0.76 10.48 18.93
C ILE A 272 -0.15 10.48 17.69
N ASP A 273 -1.31 11.12 17.82
CA ASP A 273 -2.33 11.15 16.77
C ASP A 273 -2.11 12.23 15.71
N ASN A 274 -1.14 13.13 15.90
CA ASN A 274 -0.93 14.26 15.01
C ASN A 274 0.54 14.67 15.00
N ILE A 275 1.30 14.03 14.13
CA ILE A 275 2.68 14.42 13.81
C ILE A 275 2.61 15.26 12.53
N VAL A 276 3.18 16.45 12.56
CA VAL A 276 3.30 17.33 11.40
C VAL A 276 4.74 17.28 10.91
N LEU A 277 4.91 16.96 9.62
CA LEU A 277 6.19 16.97 8.93
C LEU A 277 6.17 18.05 7.85
N GLU A 278 7.03 19.06 7.97
CA GLU A 278 7.08 20.20 7.07
C GLU A 278 8.41 20.26 6.33
N GLN A 279 8.38 20.28 4.99
CA GLN A 279 9.58 20.51 4.18
C GLN A 279 9.96 22.00 4.24
N LEU A 280 11.15 22.29 4.76
CA LEU A 280 11.60 23.66 4.96
C LEU A 280 12.00 24.33 3.64
N ALA A 281 11.64 25.59 3.47
CA ALA A 281 11.95 26.38 2.27
C ALA A 281 13.00 27.49 2.54
N GLY A 282 13.58 27.51 3.75
CA GLY A 282 14.50 28.54 4.22
C GLY A 282 13.84 29.51 5.18
N ALA A 283 14.66 30.26 5.89
CA ALA A 283 14.23 31.16 6.96
C ALA A 283 13.17 32.16 6.51
N GLY A 284 12.01 32.19 7.20
CA GLY A 284 10.91 33.10 6.95
C GLY A 284 10.01 32.79 5.75
N SER A 285 10.24 31.66 5.06
CA SER A 285 9.38 31.18 3.98
C SER A 285 8.37 30.16 4.50
N PRO A 286 7.16 30.05 3.90
CA PRO A 286 6.26 28.96 4.20
C PRO A 286 6.86 27.61 3.78
N PRO A 287 6.46 26.47 4.39
CA PRO A 287 6.95 25.17 4.01
C PRO A 287 6.61 24.85 2.54
N LYS A 288 7.49 24.09 1.86
CA LYS A 288 7.27 23.62 0.48
C LYS A 288 6.21 22.51 0.42
N GLY A 289 6.09 21.73 1.49
CA GLY A 289 5.14 20.65 1.64
C GLY A 289 4.87 20.38 3.12
N THR A 290 3.65 19.94 3.44
CA THR A 290 3.25 19.56 4.79
C THR A 290 2.57 18.19 4.72
N TYR A 291 2.97 17.28 5.62
CA TYR A 291 2.46 15.93 5.73
C TYR A 291 1.96 15.70 7.15
N TYR A 292 0.87 14.94 7.27
CA TYR A 292 0.27 14.60 8.55
C TYR A 292 0.37 13.09 8.77
N LEU A 293 0.88 12.68 9.91
CA LEU A 293 1.16 11.30 10.28
C LEU A 293 0.64 11.01 11.69
N ASN A 294 0.45 9.74 11.98
CA ASN A 294 0.19 9.22 13.32
C ASN A 294 1.28 8.19 13.66
N THR A 295 1.56 8.00 14.94
CA THR A 295 2.26 6.76 15.32
C THR A 295 1.33 5.57 15.18
N TYR A 296 1.92 4.38 15.05
CA TYR A 296 1.18 3.13 15.07
C TYR A 296 0.47 2.92 16.40
N SER A 297 -0.64 2.19 16.41
CA SER A 297 -1.36 1.88 17.65
C SER A 297 -0.52 0.97 18.56
N GLU A 298 -0.64 1.11 19.88
CA GLU A 298 0.12 0.34 20.88
C GLU A 298 0.04 -1.18 20.69
N ASN A 299 -1.08 -1.66 20.16
CA ASN A 299 -1.34 -3.09 20.02
C ASN A 299 -0.80 -3.67 18.69
N ARG A 300 -0.24 -2.83 17.80
CA ARG A 300 0.07 -3.23 16.42
C ARG A 300 1.39 -2.67 15.90
N MET A 301 2.32 -2.40 16.80
CA MET A 301 3.66 -2.00 16.36
C MET A 301 4.29 -3.12 15.54
N ALA A 302 4.36 -2.89 14.24
CA ALA A 302 4.94 -3.80 13.28
C ALA A 302 6.05 -3.06 12.54
N GLY A 303 7.13 -2.79 13.27
CA GLY A 303 8.22 -1.98 12.78
C GLY A 303 9.32 -2.74 12.06
N LEU A 304 10.25 -2.00 11.47
CA LEU A 304 11.49 -2.52 10.88
C LEU A 304 12.34 -3.21 11.95
N GLU A 305 12.45 -4.52 11.88
CA GLU A 305 13.34 -5.27 12.78
C GLU A 305 14.81 -5.10 12.34
N PRO A 306 15.78 -4.91 13.25
CA PRO A 306 15.64 -4.89 14.73
C PRO A 306 15.38 -3.48 15.32
N TRP A 307 15.31 -2.41 14.50
CA TRP A 307 15.24 -1.03 15.01
C TRP A 307 13.84 -0.67 15.55
N GLY A 308 12.77 -1.04 14.83
CA GLY A 308 11.38 -0.82 15.20
C GLY A 308 10.94 0.64 15.09
N GLU A 309 10.19 0.99 14.04
CA GLU A 309 9.56 2.31 13.92
C GLU A 309 8.16 2.34 14.54
N SER A 310 7.68 3.54 14.89
CA SER A 310 6.32 3.78 15.31
C SER A 310 5.54 4.69 14.33
N PHE A 311 6.21 5.25 13.33
CA PHE A 311 5.60 5.93 12.17
C PHE A 311 6.58 5.90 11.01
N ALA A 312 6.06 5.96 9.78
CA ALA A 312 6.89 6.07 8.58
C ALA A 312 6.15 6.74 7.44
N ILE A 313 6.92 7.29 6.50
CA ILE A 313 6.43 7.86 5.25
C ILE A 313 7.50 7.71 4.16
N GLY A 314 7.08 7.27 2.98
CA GLY A 314 7.90 7.22 1.77
C GLY A 314 7.70 8.44 0.87
N ASP A 315 8.36 8.40 -0.30
CA ASP A 315 8.18 9.36 -1.39
C ASP A 315 8.43 10.83 -1.00
N LEU A 316 9.24 11.08 0.01
CA LEU A 316 9.55 12.44 0.42
C LEU A 316 10.55 13.08 -0.55
N PRO A 317 10.25 14.26 -1.13
CA PRO A 317 11.23 15.03 -1.86
C PRO A 317 12.48 15.28 -1.00
N PRO A 318 13.70 15.17 -1.55
CA PRO A 318 14.92 15.47 -0.80
C PRO A 318 14.94 16.90 -0.25
N GLY A 319 15.48 17.06 0.94
CA GLY A 319 15.55 18.36 1.61
C GLY A 319 15.54 18.27 3.12
N GLU A 320 15.53 19.45 3.75
CA GLU A 320 15.42 19.59 5.19
C GLU A 320 13.96 19.61 5.62
N TYR A 321 13.64 18.89 6.70
CA TYR A 321 12.28 18.75 7.23
C TYR A 321 12.25 19.01 8.72
N GLN A 322 11.17 19.65 9.20
CA GLN A 322 10.84 19.75 10.62
C GLN A 322 9.73 18.75 10.95
N ILE A 323 10.00 17.86 11.91
CA ILE A 323 9.01 17.00 12.54
C ILE A 323 8.53 17.72 13.79
N SER A 324 7.22 17.86 13.97
CA SER A 324 6.65 18.48 15.15
C SER A 324 5.39 17.76 15.63
N PHE A 325 5.18 17.73 16.95
CA PHE A 325 3.94 17.25 17.58
C PHE A 325 3.79 17.90 18.96
N PHE A 326 2.59 17.86 19.51
CA PHE A 326 2.31 18.43 20.84
C PHE A 326 2.20 17.32 21.88
N ARG A 327 3.07 17.36 22.90
CA ARG A 327 3.01 16.52 24.10
C ARG A 327 3.71 17.26 25.24
N ASN A 328 2.96 17.68 26.27
CA ASN A 328 3.48 18.51 27.39
C ASN A 328 4.23 19.77 26.91
N GLY A 329 3.92 20.28 25.71
CA GLY A 329 4.61 21.32 24.98
C GLY A 329 4.87 20.91 23.56
N MET A 330 5.33 21.85 22.73
CA MET A 330 5.71 21.57 21.34
C MET A 330 7.06 20.86 21.32
N GLN A 331 7.06 19.67 20.72
CA GLN A 331 8.25 18.87 20.45
C GLN A 331 8.64 19.04 19.00
N GLN A 332 9.92 19.27 18.71
CA GLN A 332 10.39 19.51 17.35
C GLN A 332 11.79 18.95 17.15
N ILE A 333 12.03 18.39 15.95
CA ILE A 333 13.36 18.01 15.48
C ILE A 333 13.48 18.28 14.00
N THR A 334 14.67 18.68 13.54
CA THR A 334 14.97 18.86 12.13
C THR A 334 15.75 17.65 11.60
N VAL A 335 15.35 17.15 10.45
CA VAL A 335 15.96 15.99 9.79
C VAL A 335 16.24 16.30 8.32
N GLN A 336 17.22 15.57 7.74
CA GLN A 336 17.53 15.64 6.32
C GLN A 336 17.00 14.41 5.61
N ILE A 337 16.29 14.58 4.50
CA ILE A 337 15.90 13.52 3.58
C ILE A 337 16.85 13.52 2.38
N GLU A 338 17.48 12.39 2.11
CA GLU A 338 18.38 12.19 0.98
C GLU A 338 17.77 11.25 -0.09
N PRO A 339 18.11 11.44 -1.38
CA PRO A 339 17.59 10.60 -2.46
C PRO A 339 17.89 9.11 -2.25
N GLY A 340 16.86 8.26 -2.35
CA GLY A 340 16.98 6.81 -2.26
C GLY A 340 17.45 6.28 -0.91
N LYS A 341 17.48 7.10 0.14
CA LYS A 341 17.90 6.72 1.49
C LYS A 341 16.75 6.72 2.48
N LEU A 342 16.96 6.05 3.61
CA LEU A 342 16.07 6.05 4.76
C LEU A 342 16.67 6.92 5.87
N THR A 343 15.92 7.91 6.30
CA THR A 343 16.23 8.69 7.52
C THR A 343 15.53 8.05 8.70
N LEU A 344 16.29 7.71 9.74
CA LEU A 344 15.81 7.18 11.01
C LEU A 344 15.84 8.30 12.06
N VAL A 345 14.76 8.46 12.82
CA VAL A 345 14.69 9.43 13.91
C VAL A 345 14.13 8.83 15.19
N THR A 346 14.77 9.11 16.33
CA THR A 346 14.26 8.75 17.65
C THR A 346 13.98 10.01 18.45
N MET A 347 12.75 10.19 18.89
CA MET A 347 12.34 11.32 19.73
C MET A 347 11.94 10.81 21.13
N LYS A 348 12.45 11.44 22.17
CA LYS A 348 12.11 11.18 23.57
C LYS A 348 11.65 12.49 24.22
N PRO A 349 10.36 12.84 24.07
CA PRO A 349 9.84 14.05 24.65
C PRO A 349 9.98 14.01 26.19
N GLU A 350 10.34 15.14 26.79
CA GLU A 350 10.37 15.28 28.24
C GLU A 350 8.96 15.10 28.84
N ASN A 351 8.89 14.46 30.02
CA ASN A 351 7.63 14.14 30.72
C ASN A 351 6.98 15.40 31.33
#